data_2ae270100e0c6bce8e356d33968cf69c
#
_entry.id   2ae270100e0c6bce8e356d33968cf69c
#
_cell.length_a   1.000
_cell.length_b   1.000
_cell.length_c   1.000
_cell.angle_alpha   90.00
_cell.angle_beta   90.00
_cell.angle_gamma   90.00
#
_symmetry.space_group_name_H-M   'P 1'
#
loop_
_entity.id
_entity.type
_entity.pdbx_description
1 polymer ?
#
loop_
_entity_poly.entity_id
_entity_poly.type
_entity_poly.pdbx_seq_one_letter_code
_entity_poly.pdbx_strand_id
1 'polypeptide(L)'
;MENVTDRTSNPFDMRPPCERFVPGYGDANADFHVVGDHPGVHGGLDTGVPFTNDAGRRLQAALADAGLLTATGAEPGPTKTYFSYLHMCAPDDGEPTPSSYDDLERFFDAELRAIAAHVLLPVGARATAHVLETYTAQAWKTDIEMEALHGTELRGSGFLVLPIKDPAEWDDTHHDRLVEALDTLRSTDFRREADLGRFSAGNDPYLVR
;
A
#
# COMPACT_ATOMS: atom_id res chain seq x y z
N MET A 1 -25.85 9.89 -10.19
CA MET A 1 -24.40 9.61 -10.20
C MET A 1 -24.11 8.87 -8.91
N GLU A 2 -23.60 7.66 -9.00
CA GLU A 2 -23.20 6.89 -7.84
C GLU A 2 -21.96 7.57 -7.23
N ASN A 3 -21.93 7.74 -5.90
CA ASN A 3 -20.81 8.37 -5.24
C ASN A 3 -19.59 7.42 -5.27
N VAL A 4 -18.39 7.93 -5.46
CA VAL A 4 -17.13 7.16 -5.44
C VAL A 4 -17.00 6.39 -4.12
N THR A 5 -17.43 6.97 -3.01
CA THR A 5 -17.38 6.36 -1.67
C THR A 5 -18.35 5.19 -1.47
N ASP A 6 -19.30 4.97 -2.38
CA ASP A 6 -20.26 3.86 -2.31
C ASP A 6 -19.72 2.61 -3.01
N ARG A 7 -18.57 2.72 -3.71
CA ARG A 7 -17.93 1.62 -4.42
C ARG A 7 -16.68 1.16 -3.68
N THR A 8 -16.58 -0.11 -3.43
CA THR A 8 -15.39 -0.73 -2.84
C THR A 8 -14.42 -1.24 -3.91
N SER A 9 -14.94 -1.79 -5.03
CA SER A 9 -14.12 -2.26 -6.16
C SER A 9 -14.02 -1.18 -7.23
N ASN A 10 -12.81 -0.90 -7.68
CA ASN A 10 -12.50 0.09 -8.71
C ASN A 10 -13.26 1.43 -8.55
N PRO A 11 -13.19 2.08 -7.38
CA PRO A 11 -14.00 3.26 -7.11
C PRO A 11 -13.70 4.41 -8.09
N PHE A 12 -12.49 4.49 -8.63
CA PHE A 12 -12.06 5.53 -9.56
C PHE A 12 -12.20 5.16 -11.04
N ASP A 13 -12.84 4.02 -11.36
CA ASP A 13 -13.07 3.54 -12.73
C ASP A 13 -11.77 3.46 -13.56
N MET A 14 -10.67 2.97 -12.96
CA MET A 14 -9.39 2.80 -13.64
C MET A 14 -9.51 1.77 -14.76
N ARG A 15 -8.95 2.10 -15.94
CA ARG A 15 -8.98 1.28 -17.15
C ARG A 15 -7.59 1.23 -17.79
N PRO A 16 -6.71 0.36 -17.30
CA PRO A 16 -5.39 0.18 -17.91
C PRO A 16 -5.52 -0.46 -19.31
N PRO A 17 -4.49 -0.34 -20.16
CA PRO A 17 -4.53 -0.82 -21.55
C PRO A 17 -4.27 -2.33 -21.65
N CYS A 18 -4.81 -3.13 -20.76
CA CYS A 18 -4.69 -4.60 -20.73
C CYS A 18 -6.06 -5.25 -20.60
N GLU A 19 -6.18 -6.49 -21.10
CA GLU A 19 -7.46 -7.23 -21.07
C GLU A 19 -7.83 -7.72 -19.67
N ARG A 20 -6.81 -8.08 -18.87
CA ARG A 20 -6.99 -8.62 -17.51
C ARG A 20 -6.22 -7.78 -16.51
N PHE A 21 -6.92 -7.23 -15.55
CA PHE A 21 -6.32 -6.44 -14.48
C PHE A 21 -7.06 -6.60 -13.16
N VAL A 22 -6.39 -6.28 -12.09
CA VAL A 22 -6.95 -6.23 -10.74
C VAL A 22 -7.00 -4.77 -10.32
N PRO A 23 -8.19 -4.17 -10.26
CA PRO A 23 -8.34 -2.77 -9.89
C PRO A 23 -8.06 -2.56 -8.41
N GLY A 24 -7.88 -1.31 -8.02
CA GLY A 24 -7.83 -0.95 -6.61
C GLY A 24 -9.16 -1.28 -5.90
N TYR A 25 -9.07 -1.59 -4.60
CA TYR A 25 -10.17 -2.06 -3.80
C TYR A 25 -10.13 -1.49 -2.38
N GLY A 26 -11.23 -0.96 -1.89
CA GLY A 26 -11.33 -0.50 -0.51
C GLY A 26 -12.10 0.81 -0.32
N ASP A 27 -11.85 1.46 0.81
CA ASP A 27 -12.49 2.73 1.16
C ASP A 27 -11.82 3.88 0.39
N ALA A 28 -12.58 4.61 -0.42
CA ALA A 28 -12.08 5.78 -1.15
C ALA A 28 -11.62 6.93 -0.23
N ASN A 29 -11.97 6.90 1.06
CA ASN A 29 -11.49 7.84 2.08
C ASN A 29 -10.54 7.13 3.07
N ALA A 30 -9.70 6.25 2.59
CA ALA A 30 -8.79 5.46 3.41
C ALA A 30 -7.72 6.33 4.08
N ASP A 31 -7.39 6.00 5.31
CA ASP A 31 -6.21 6.52 6.00
C ASP A 31 -4.96 5.67 5.74
N PHE A 32 -5.17 4.38 5.38
CA PHE A 32 -4.13 3.38 5.12
C PHE A 32 -4.21 2.89 3.67
N HIS A 33 -3.10 2.94 2.95
CA HIS A 33 -3.01 2.46 1.57
C HIS A 33 -2.01 1.32 1.49
N VAL A 34 -2.50 0.10 1.31
CA VAL A 34 -1.68 -1.11 1.10
C VAL A 34 -1.31 -1.19 -0.37
N VAL A 35 -0.02 -1.19 -0.65
CA VAL A 35 0.54 -1.15 -2.00
C VAL A 35 1.28 -2.45 -2.28
N GLY A 36 0.79 -3.26 -3.20
CA GLY A 36 1.48 -4.47 -3.65
C GLY A 36 2.23 -4.28 -4.95
N ASP A 37 2.95 -5.32 -5.35
CA ASP A 37 3.70 -5.33 -6.60
C ASP A 37 2.75 -5.55 -7.80
N HIS A 38 2.31 -6.78 -8.04
CA HIS A 38 1.40 -7.13 -9.13
C HIS A 38 0.56 -8.38 -8.80
N PRO A 39 -0.54 -8.63 -9.56
CA PRO A 39 -1.43 -9.76 -9.29
C PRO A 39 -0.77 -11.14 -9.35
N GLY A 40 0.30 -11.30 -10.11
CA GLY A 40 1.03 -12.57 -10.19
C GLY A 40 1.68 -12.96 -8.86
N VAL A 41 2.08 -12.00 -8.03
CA VAL A 41 2.70 -12.24 -6.70
C VAL A 41 1.65 -12.32 -5.61
N HIS A 42 0.72 -11.37 -5.57
CA HIS A 42 -0.19 -11.21 -4.42
C HIS A 42 -1.65 -11.63 -4.72
N GLY A 43 -1.92 -12.14 -5.93
CA GLY A 43 -3.24 -12.67 -6.31
C GLY A 43 -4.23 -11.62 -6.81
N GLY A 44 -5.48 -12.03 -6.92
CA GLY A 44 -6.57 -11.17 -7.37
C GLY A 44 -7.07 -11.45 -8.78
N LEU A 45 -6.36 -12.23 -9.60
CA LEU A 45 -6.77 -12.51 -10.99
C LEU A 45 -8.09 -13.29 -11.08
N ASP A 46 -8.40 -14.10 -10.08
CA ASP A 46 -9.62 -14.90 -10.02
C ASP A 46 -10.77 -14.17 -9.32
N THR A 47 -10.44 -13.30 -8.38
CA THR A 47 -11.42 -12.61 -7.52
C THR A 47 -11.72 -11.19 -7.98
N GLY A 48 -10.82 -10.57 -8.74
CA GLY A 48 -10.86 -9.13 -9.03
C GLY A 48 -10.47 -8.24 -7.84
N VAL A 49 -9.94 -8.83 -6.75
CA VAL A 49 -9.61 -8.13 -5.50
C VAL A 49 -8.15 -8.39 -5.14
N PRO A 50 -7.35 -7.35 -4.86
CA PRO A 50 -5.94 -7.50 -4.49
C PRO A 50 -5.75 -8.36 -3.22
N PHE A 51 -4.58 -9.01 -3.12
CA PHE A 51 -4.17 -9.78 -1.94
C PHE A 51 -5.08 -10.95 -1.57
N THR A 52 -5.57 -11.70 -2.56
CA THR A 52 -6.50 -12.82 -2.33
C THR A 52 -5.90 -14.22 -2.58
N ASN A 53 -4.61 -14.35 -2.89
CA ASN A 53 -3.91 -15.63 -2.84
C ASN A 53 -3.51 -15.99 -1.38
N ASP A 54 -2.83 -17.11 -1.19
CA ASP A 54 -2.47 -17.60 0.16
C ASP A 54 -1.56 -16.60 0.92
N ALA A 55 -0.59 -16.00 0.24
CA ALA A 55 0.27 -14.95 0.81
C ALA A 55 -0.56 -13.69 1.17
N GLY A 56 -1.40 -13.23 0.27
CA GLY A 56 -2.30 -12.13 0.51
C GLY A 56 -3.28 -12.37 1.67
N ARG A 57 -3.76 -13.61 1.85
CA ARG A 57 -4.62 -13.96 2.98
C ARG A 57 -3.90 -13.92 4.33
N ARG A 58 -2.59 -14.22 4.37
CA ARG A 58 -1.79 -14.00 5.59
C ARG A 58 -1.74 -12.52 5.96
N LEU A 59 -1.53 -11.66 4.95
CA LEU A 59 -1.59 -10.22 5.15
C LEU A 59 -2.96 -9.76 5.63
N GLN A 60 -4.04 -10.23 4.98
CA GLN A 60 -5.40 -9.91 5.41
C GLN A 60 -5.66 -10.29 6.87
N ALA A 61 -5.15 -11.44 7.34
CA ALA A 61 -5.29 -11.85 8.73
C ALA A 61 -4.63 -10.85 9.69
N ALA A 62 -3.37 -10.45 9.44
CA ALA A 62 -2.69 -9.45 10.25
C ALA A 62 -3.39 -8.08 10.22
N LEU A 63 -3.89 -7.64 9.06
CA LEU A 63 -4.65 -6.40 8.94
C LEU A 63 -6.00 -6.47 9.68
N ALA A 64 -6.64 -7.64 9.72
CA ALA A 64 -7.87 -7.84 10.49
C ALA A 64 -7.61 -7.81 11.99
N ASP A 65 -6.55 -8.46 12.46
CA ASP A 65 -6.15 -8.44 13.87
C ASP A 65 -5.76 -7.03 14.32
N ALA A 66 -5.13 -6.24 13.43
CA ALA A 66 -4.87 -4.80 13.65
C ALA A 66 -6.12 -3.91 13.46
N GLY A 67 -7.31 -4.46 13.16
CA GLY A 67 -8.56 -3.71 13.02
C GLY A 67 -8.67 -2.85 11.75
N LEU A 68 -7.88 -3.14 10.72
CA LEU A 68 -7.97 -2.50 9.40
C LEU A 68 -8.92 -3.23 8.45
N LEU A 69 -9.31 -4.46 8.78
CA LEU A 69 -10.34 -5.23 8.07
C LEU A 69 -11.39 -5.75 9.05
N THR A 70 -12.64 -5.81 8.62
CA THR A 70 -13.76 -6.43 9.36
C THR A 70 -14.05 -7.85 8.90
N ALA A 71 -13.54 -8.24 7.73
CA ALA A 71 -13.65 -9.57 7.16
C ALA A 71 -12.44 -9.86 6.28
N THR A 72 -12.09 -11.14 6.15
CA THR A 72 -11.03 -11.66 5.27
C THR A 72 -11.61 -12.57 4.21
N GLY A 73 -10.86 -12.88 3.16
CA GLY A 73 -11.29 -13.82 2.13
C GLY A 73 -11.19 -13.26 0.71
N ALA A 74 -12.08 -13.71 -0.17
CA ALA A 74 -12.13 -13.25 -1.57
C ALA A 74 -12.66 -11.80 -1.70
N GLU A 75 -13.49 -11.38 -0.75
CA GLU A 75 -14.04 -10.03 -0.64
C GLU A 75 -13.78 -9.52 0.80
N PRO A 76 -12.57 -9.03 1.10
CA PRO A 76 -12.27 -8.50 2.44
C PRO A 76 -13.08 -7.24 2.72
N GLY A 77 -13.38 -7.00 4.01
CA GLY A 77 -14.10 -5.81 4.46
C GLY A 77 -13.15 -4.71 4.94
N PRO A 78 -12.66 -3.80 4.08
CA PRO A 78 -11.71 -2.78 4.49
C PRO A 78 -12.36 -1.69 5.36
N THR A 79 -11.63 -1.27 6.41
CA THR A 79 -12.01 -0.17 7.29
C THR A 79 -10.95 0.91 7.18
N LYS A 80 -11.29 2.05 6.57
CA LYS A 80 -10.33 3.12 6.31
C LYS A 80 -9.04 2.63 5.63
N THR A 81 -9.15 1.58 4.83
CA THR A 81 -8.03 0.90 4.16
C THR A 81 -8.33 0.75 2.68
N TYR A 82 -7.32 0.93 1.86
CA TYR A 82 -7.38 0.76 0.41
C TYR A 82 -6.23 -0.15 -0.06
N PHE A 83 -6.50 -0.97 -1.05
CA PHE A 83 -5.53 -1.89 -1.67
C PHE A 83 -5.30 -1.53 -3.13
N SER A 84 -4.06 -1.49 -3.58
CA SER A 84 -3.73 -1.37 -4.99
C SER A 84 -2.42 -2.08 -5.33
N TYR A 85 -2.14 -2.17 -6.64
CA TYR A 85 -0.90 -2.69 -7.17
C TYR A 85 -0.14 -1.60 -7.94
N LEU A 86 1.20 -1.64 -7.87
CA LEU A 86 2.05 -0.83 -8.75
C LEU A 86 1.77 -1.18 -10.22
N HIS A 87 1.64 -2.47 -10.50
CA HIS A 87 1.32 -2.99 -11.81
C HIS A 87 0.00 -3.78 -11.73
N MET A 88 -1.11 -3.14 -12.06
CA MET A 88 -2.45 -3.74 -11.90
C MET A 88 -2.80 -4.78 -12.97
N CYS A 89 -2.10 -4.82 -14.10
CA CYS A 89 -2.35 -5.79 -15.17
C CYS A 89 -1.82 -7.17 -14.82
N ALA A 90 -2.50 -8.22 -15.31
CA ALA A 90 -1.95 -9.56 -15.30
C ALA A 90 -0.72 -9.61 -16.21
N PRO A 91 0.46 -10.06 -15.74
CA PRO A 91 1.59 -10.26 -16.63
C PRO A 91 1.28 -11.40 -17.60
N ASP A 92 1.64 -11.22 -18.88
CA ASP A 92 1.38 -12.22 -19.92
C ASP A 92 2.26 -13.48 -19.71
N ASP A 93 3.53 -13.28 -19.37
CA ASP A 93 4.49 -14.34 -19.10
C ASP A 93 5.44 -13.93 -17.95
N GLY A 94 5.22 -14.48 -16.76
CA GLY A 94 6.13 -14.33 -15.62
C GLY A 94 6.09 -12.96 -14.96
N GLU A 95 7.23 -12.27 -14.86
CA GLU A 95 7.39 -10.98 -14.22
C GLU A 95 7.12 -9.83 -15.19
N PRO A 96 6.43 -8.75 -14.76
CA PRO A 96 6.30 -7.54 -15.56
C PRO A 96 7.67 -6.92 -15.86
N THR A 97 7.84 -6.37 -17.06
CA THR A 97 9.07 -5.67 -17.44
C THR A 97 9.17 -4.30 -16.79
N PRO A 98 10.37 -3.71 -16.61
CA PRO A 98 10.50 -2.35 -16.11
C PRO A 98 9.66 -1.33 -16.92
N SER A 99 9.65 -1.43 -18.25
CA SER A 99 8.85 -0.54 -19.10
C SER A 99 7.35 -0.69 -18.89
N SER A 100 6.85 -1.88 -18.52
CA SER A 100 5.42 -2.06 -18.23
C SER A 100 5.01 -1.42 -16.90
N TYR A 101 5.92 -1.33 -15.92
CA TYR A 101 5.68 -0.54 -14.71
C TYR A 101 5.57 0.96 -15.05
N ASP A 102 6.48 1.50 -15.88
CA ASP A 102 6.44 2.90 -16.31
C ASP A 102 5.13 3.24 -17.04
N ASP A 103 4.65 2.34 -17.90
CA ASP A 103 3.39 2.52 -18.63
C ASP A 103 2.17 2.55 -17.71
N LEU A 104 2.21 1.84 -16.58
CA LEU A 104 1.11 1.71 -15.62
C LEU A 104 1.22 2.66 -14.42
N GLU A 105 2.37 3.30 -14.19
CA GLU A 105 2.60 4.22 -13.06
C GLU A 105 1.50 5.28 -12.94
N ARG A 106 1.04 5.83 -14.06
CA ARG A 106 -0.03 6.85 -14.09
C ARG A 106 -1.34 6.40 -13.46
N PHE A 107 -1.66 5.10 -13.49
CA PHE A 107 -2.89 4.55 -12.90
C PHE A 107 -2.73 4.43 -11.39
N PHE A 108 -1.59 3.90 -10.93
CA PHE A 108 -1.25 3.83 -9.52
C PHE A 108 -1.16 5.23 -8.89
N ASP A 109 -0.44 6.17 -9.54
CA ASP A 109 -0.30 7.55 -9.06
C ASP A 109 -1.66 8.26 -8.96
N ALA A 110 -2.57 8.02 -9.92
CA ALA A 110 -3.92 8.57 -9.86
C ALA A 110 -4.72 8.04 -8.67
N GLU A 111 -4.65 6.74 -8.36
CA GLU A 111 -5.29 6.15 -7.17
C GLU A 111 -4.66 6.70 -5.88
N LEU A 112 -3.33 6.69 -5.78
CA LEU A 112 -2.62 7.18 -4.60
C LEU A 112 -2.98 8.64 -4.27
N ARG A 113 -3.03 9.50 -5.30
CA ARG A 113 -3.42 10.91 -5.13
C ARG A 113 -4.89 11.10 -4.81
N ALA A 114 -5.76 10.26 -5.37
CA ALA A 114 -7.20 10.34 -5.14
C ALA A 114 -7.57 9.88 -3.72
N ILE A 115 -6.93 8.82 -3.23
CA ILE A 115 -7.10 8.32 -1.85
C ILE A 115 -6.48 9.29 -0.85
N ALA A 116 -5.29 9.83 -1.15
CA ALA A 116 -4.53 10.73 -0.28
C ALA A 116 -4.37 10.19 1.15
N ALA A 117 -4.12 8.89 1.29
CA ALA A 117 -3.94 8.24 2.59
C ALA A 117 -2.76 8.85 3.36
N HIS A 118 -2.82 8.80 4.67
CA HIS A 118 -1.75 9.31 5.55
C HIS A 118 -0.63 8.28 5.73
N VAL A 119 -0.98 6.99 5.63
CA VAL A 119 -0.06 5.86 5.86
C VAL A 119 0.01 5.00 4.61
N LEU A 120 1.21 4.76 4.11
CA LEU A 120 1.49 3.83 3.02
C LEU A 120 2.07 2.54 3.59
N LEU A 121 1.49 1.42 3.19
CA LEU A 121 1.87 0.07 3.60
C LEU A 121 2.39 -0.71 2.38
N PRO A 122 3.63 -0.43 1.89
CA PRO A 122 4.19 -1.17 0.76
C PRO A 122 4.55 -2.59 1.15
N VAL A 123 4.15 -3.56 0.32
CA VAL A 123 4.33 -5.00 0.53
C VAL A 123 5.39 -5.54 -0.42
N GLY A 124 6.48 -6.05 0.14
CA GLY A 124 7.62 -6.55 -0.59
C GLY A 124 8.64 -5.48 -0.98
N ALA A 125 9.80 -5.92 -1.43
CA ALA A 125 10.95 -5.05 -1.70
C ALA A 125 10.68 -4.04 -2.83
N ARG A 126 10.04 -4.48 -3.93
CA ARG A 126 9.75 -3.60 -5.08
C ARG A 126 8.79 -2.47 -4.71
N ALA A 127 7.67 -2.80 -4.06
CA ALA A 127 6.70 -1.78 -3.64
C ALA A 127 7.32 -0.81 -2.63
N THR A 128 8.15 -1.31 -1.71
CA THR A 128 8.86 -0.48 -0.74
C THR A 128 9.85 0.47 -1.44
N ALA A 129 10.68 -0.03 -2.35
CA ALA A 129 11.62 0.79 -3.10
C ALA A 129 10.88 1.89 -3.88
N HIS A 130 9.84 1.53 -4.64
CA HIS A 130 9.06 2.49 -5.43
C HIS A 130 8.43 3.59 -4.55
N VAL A 131 7.81 3.21 -3.44
CA VAL A 131 7.20 4.19 -2.51
C VAL A 131 8.25 5.12 -1.91
N LEU A 132 9.41 4.59 -1.49
CA LEU A 132 10.47 5.41 -0.92
C LEU A 132 11.12 6.33 -1.96
N GLU A 133 11.32 5.87 -3.17
CA GLU A 133 11.93 6.64 -4.25
C GLU A 133 11.02 7.75 -4.79
N THR A 134 9.76 7.41 -5.03
CA THR A 134 8.84 8.31 -5.75
C THR A 134 8.11 9.28 -4.82
N TYR A 135 7.72 8.84 -3.62
CA TYR A 135 6.82 9.61 -2.74
C TYR A 135 7.46 10.09 -1.44
N THR A 136 8.73 9.74 -1.19
CA THR A 136 9.42 10.17 0.02
C THR A 136 10.83 10.68 -0.28
N ALA A 137 11.44 11.40 0.65
CA ALA A 137 12.85 11.78 0.56
C ALA A 137 13.77 10.76 1.28
N GLN A 138 13.37 9.48 1.39
CA GLN A 138 14.06 8.48 2.20
C GLN A 138 14.89 7.48 1.40
N ALA A 139 14.67 7.34 0.07
CA ALA A 139 15.31 6.33 -0.76
C ALA A 139 16.84 6.27 -0.62
N TRP A 140 17.49 7.41 -0.56
CA TRP A 140 18.95 7.50 -0.46
C TRP A 140 19.53 7.26 0.96
N LYS A 141 18.62 7.11 1.97
CA LYS A 141 18.99 6.88 3.38
C LYS A 141 18.64 5.49 3.88
N THR A 142 17.86 4.75 3.10
CA THR A 142 17.25 3.51 3.56
C THR A 142 17.62 2.37 2.62
N ASP A 143 18.38 1.41 3.13
CA ASP A 143 18.62 0.16 2.42
C ASP A 143 17.36 -0.70 2.46
N ILE A 144 17.02 -1.33 1.33
CA ILE A 144 15.80 -2.17 1.20
C ILE A 144 16.07 -3.58 1.76
N GLU A 145 16.29 -3.63 3.07
CA GLU A 145 16.42 -4.89 3.82
C GLU A 145 15.08 -5.21 4.48
N MET A 146 14.23 -5.99 3.82
CA MET A 146 12.82 -6.19 4.21
C MET A 146 12.67 -6.84 5.59
N GLU A 147 13.63 -7.65 6.04
CA GLU A 147 13.65 -8.21 7.40
C GLU A 147 13.77 -7.13 8.48
N ALA A 148 14.61 -6.14 8.24
CA ALA A 148 14.79 -5.01 9.16
C ALA A 148 13.64 -3.99 9.04
N LEU A 149 13.15 -3.76 7.82
CA LEU A 149 12.14 -2.73 7.53
C LEU A 149 10.71 -3.17 7.90
N HIS A 150 10.41 -4.46 7.94
CA HIS A 150 9.08 -4.96 8.25
C HIS A 150 8.53 -4.37 9.56
N GLY A 151 7.37 -3.71 9.50
CA GLY A 151 6.75 -3.07 10.66
C GLY A 151 7.51 -1.88 11.24
N THR A 152 8.49 -1.31 10.53
CA THR A 152 9.24 -0.13 10.98
C THR A 152 8.63 1.14 10.40
N GLU A 153 8.32 2.12 11.24
CA GLU A 153 7.79 3.41 10.80
C GLU A 153 8.89 4.26 10.17
N LEU A 154 8.67 4.68 8.94
CA LEU A 154 9.52 5.62 8.21
C LEU A 154 8.72 6.90 7.92
N ARG A 155 9.31 8.06 8.23
CA ARG A 155 8.68 9.36 7.98
C ARG A 155 9.06 9.88 6.59
N GLY A 156 8.08 10.02 5.72
CA GLY A 156 8.22 10.58 4.38
C GLY A 156 7.78 12.03 4.29
N SER A 157 7.79 12.58 3.07
CA SER A 157 7.31 13.94 2.78
C SER A 157 5.78 13.95 2.64
N GLY A 158 5.07 13.91 3.77
CA GLY A 158 3.60 13.92 3.81
C GLY A 158 2.96 12.55 3.92
N PHE A 159 3.77 11.51 4.16
CA PHE A 159 3.31 10.16 4.43
C PHE A 159 4.07 9.57 5.61
N LEU A 160 3.43 8.68 6.36
CA LEU A 160 4.10 7.67 7.15
C LEU A 160 4.17 6.41 6.30
N VAL A 161 5.33 5.79 6.22
CA VAL A 161 5.53 4.54 5.48
C VAL A 161 5.87 3.45 6.47
N LEU A 162 5.15 2.34 6.41
CA LEU A 162 5.39 1.16 7.22
C LEU A 162 5.53 -0.04 6.29
N PRO A 163 6.77 -0.37 5.88
CA PRO A 163 7.02 -1.47 4.95
C PRO A 163 6.61 -2.82 5.54
N ILE A 164 6.11 -3.67 4.66
CA ILE A 164 5.67 -5.03 4.99
C ILE A 164 6.51 -6.00 4.15
N LYS A 165 7.22 -6.92 4.80
CA LYS A 165 7.90 -8.03 4.11
C LYS A 165 6.88 -8.86 3.34
N ASP A 166 7.27 -9.46 2.20
CA ASP A 166 6.37 -10.31 1.43
C ASP A 166 5.77 -11.40 2.33
N PRO A 167 4.43 -11.51 2.41
CA PRO A 167 3.79 -12.50 3.26
C PRO A 167 4.07 -13.95 2.88
N ALA A 168 4.54 -14.21 1.65
CA ALA A 168 5.02 -15.53 1.24
C ALA A 168 6.29 -15.96 2.01
N GLU A 169 7.08 -14.99 2.48
CA GLU A 169 8.34 -15.19 3.19
C GLU A 169 8.21 -15.02 4.72
N TRP A 170 6.99 -14.88 5.25
CA TRP A 170 6.78 -14.71 6.68
C TRP A 170 7.02 -15.98 7.46
N ASP A 171 7.70 -15.84 8.59
CA ASP A 171 7.71 -16.80 9.70
C ASP A 171 6.65 -16.43 10.76
N ASP A 172 6.63 -17.17 11.88
CA ASP A 172 5.65 -16.98 12.94
C ASP A 172 5.71 -15.62 13.65
N THR A 173 6.80 -14.86 13.49
CA THR A 173 7.02 -13.58 14.21
C THR A 173 6.56 -12.36 13.39
N HIS A 174 6.52 -12.46 12.08
CA HIS A 174 6.22 -11.32 11.20
C HIS A 174 4.79 -10.83 11.36
N HIS A 175 3.83 -11.75 11.52
CA HIS A 175 2.43 -11.41 11.76
C HIS A 175 2.29 -10.52 13.01
N ASP A 176 2.77 -11.00 14.16
CA ASP A 176 2.64 -10.30 15.43
C ASP A 176 3.36 -8.96 15.41
N ARG A 177 4.55 -8.91 14.79
CA ARG A 177 5.31 -7.67 14.63
C ARG A 177 4.56 -6.62 13.82
N LEU A 178 3.87 -7.03 12.74
CA LEU A 178 3.05 -6.12 11.95
C LEU A 178 1.84 -5.61 12.75
N VAL A 179 1.14 -6.50 13.45
CA VAL A 179 -0.02 -6.12 14.28
C VAL A 179 0.41 -5.12 15.36
N GLU A 180 1.49 -5.40 16.10
CA GLU A 180 2.01 -4.50 17.14
C GLU A 180 2.41 -3.13 16.56
N ALA A 181 3.07 -3.11 15.39
CA ALA A 181 3.45 -1.86 14.73
C ALA A 181 2.23 -1.03 14.31
N LEU A 182 1.20 -1.67 13.74
CA LEU A 182 -0.04 -1.00 13.33
C LEU A 182 -0.84 -0.49 14.54
N ASP A 183 -0.93 -1.26 15.62
CA ASP A 183 -1.60 -0.84 16.85
C ASP A 183 -0.89 0.34 17.50
N THR A 184 0.45 0.30 17.53
CA THR A 184 1.27 1.40 18.01
C THR A 184 1.01 2.67 17.19
N LEU A 185 1.08 2.58 15.86
CA LEU A 185 0.82 3.69 14.95
C LEU A 185 -0.58 4.27 15.16
N ARG A 186 -1.61 3.43 15.22
CA ARG A 186 -3.01 3.85 15.42
C ARG A 186 -3.27 4.48 16.79
N SER A 187 -2.43 4.21 17.78
CA SER A 187 -2.51 4.85 19.10
C SER A 187 -1.98 6.29 19.11
N THR A 188 -1.28 6.71 18.05
CA THR A 188 -0.74 8.06 17.87
C THR A 188 -1.66 8.96 17.05
N ASP A 189 -1.36 10.26 16.98
CA ASP A 189 -2.00 11.18 16.02
C ASP A 189 -1.27 11.11 14.67
N PHE A 190 -1.27 9.93 14.04
CA PHE A 190 -0.55 9.64 12.80
C PHE A 190 -0.94 10.55 11.63
N ARG A 191 -2.20 11.00 11.59
CA ARG A 191 -2.65 11.95 10.56
C ARG A 191 -1.91 13.27 10.68
N ARG A 192 -1.82 13.81 11.88
CA ARG A 192 -1.08 15.05 12.15
C ARG A 192 0.40 14.87 11.88
N GLU A 193 0.98 13.73 12.24
CA GLU A 193 2.38 13.45 11.99
C GLU A 193 2.69 13.37 10.49
N ALA A 194 1.82 12.72 9.69
CA ALA A 194 1.94 12.70 8.24
C ALA A 194 1.83 14.11 7.65
N ASP A 195 0.85 14.91 8.07
CA ASP A 195 0.66 16.28 7.58
C ASP A 195 1.84 17.20 7.93
N LEU A 196 2.40 17.09 9.13
CA LEU A 196 3.59 17.84 9.52
C LEU A 196 4.81 17.49 8.67
N GLY A 197 4.93 16.25 8.22
CA GLY A 197 5.96 15.79 7.30
C GLY A 197 5.98 16.53 5.95
N ARG A 198 4.84 17.10 5.53
CA ARG A 198 4.74 17.93 4.30
C ARG A 198 5.48 19.26 4.43
N PHE A 199 5.66 19.74 5.64
CA PHE A 199 6.29 21.04 5.92
C PHE A 199 7.74 20.93 6.39
N SER A 200 8.22 19.72 6.73
CA SER A 200 9.60 19.50 7.16
C SER A 200 10.48 19.06 5.99
N ALA A 201 10.66 19.92 5.01
CA ALA A 201 11.67 19.75 3.96
C ALA A 201 13.07 20.05 4.52
N GLY A 202 13.71 19.05 5.16
CA GLY A 202 15.04 19.16 5.74
C GLY A 202 15.05 19.37 7.25
N ASN A 203 16.24 19.20 7.87
CA ASN A 203 16.44 19.36 9.32
C ASN A 203 16.46 20.83 9.80
N ASP A 204 16.25 21.78 8.92
CA ASP A 204 16.20 23.19 9.27
C ASP A 204 14.75 23.67 9.40
N PRO A 205 14.37 24.33 10.49
CA PRO A 205 13.04 24.91 10.62
C PRO A 205 12.85 25.99 9.55
N TYR A 206 11.77 25.86 8.77
CA TYR A 206 11.40 26.89 7.80
C TYR A 206 10.94 28.14 8.56
N LEU A 207 11.85 29.09 8.70
CA LEU A 207 11.53 30.42 9.24
C LEU A 207 10.94 31.25 8.11
N VAL A 208 9.61 31.39 8.12
CA VAL A 208 8.93 32.41 7.30
C VAL A 208 9.37 33.78 7.81
N ARG A 209 10.06 34.53 6.96
CA ARG A 209 10.37 35.94 7.18
C ARG A 209 9.27 36.80 6.59
#